data_642ac281a36921f5d22e910368828410
#
_entry.id   642ac281a36921f5d22e910368828410
#
_cell.length_a   1.000
_cell.length_b   1.000
_cell.length_c   1.000
_cell.angle_alpha   90.00
_cell.angle_beta   90.00
_cell.angle_gamma   90.00
#
_symmetry.space_group_name_H-M   'P 1'
#
loop_
_entity.id
_entity.type
_entity.pdbx_description
1 polymer ?
#
loop_
_entity_poly.entity_id
_entity_poly.type
_entity_poly.pdbx_seq_one_letter_code
_entity_poly.pdbx_strand_id
1 'polypeptide(L)'
;MPYRKSRFAAEEHYHVFNRGNNRQDVILEGDNYLLFLRLIRKYLVGSGVVALLAYCLMPNHYHLLLRLNIHDLAGAMQPMLLSYTKSLNNRYGRTGSLFQGRFKAVLVEREAHWRYLTAYIHRNPVEAGLARSAQAWPYSSYREYLGLRQGTLVQPHLAWEGTPNEYRQFVEGFGAAGQGQIEHLVME
;
A
#
# COMPACT_ATOMS: atom_id res chain seq x y z
N MET A 1 -18.64 -8.95 -17.04
CA MET A 1 -17.84 -8.60 -15.84
C MET A 1 -18.42 -7.33 -15.24
N PRO A 2 -18.71 -7.24 -13.94
CA PRO A 2 -19.31 -6.05 -13.40
C PRO A 2 -18.33 -4.88 -13.50
N TYR A 3 -18.78 -3.83 -14.13
CA TYR A 3 -18.09 -2.55 -14.22
C TYR A 3 -17.96 -1.98 -12.80
N ARG A 4 -16.80 -1.43 -12.43
CA ARG A 4 -16.59 -0.76 -11.14
C ARG A 4 -17.61 0.39 -11.03
N LYS A 5 -18.58 0.30 -10.12
CA LYS A 5 -19.64 1.31 -9.96
C LYS A 5 -19.16 2.61 -9.31
N SER A 6 -18.05 2.61 -8.61
CA SER A 6 -17.51 3.81 -7.96
C SER A 6 -16.59 4.58 -8.90
N ARG A 7 -16.97 5.81 -9.23
CA ARG A 7 -16.06 6.78 -9.83
C ARG A 7 -15.06 7.20 -8.75
N PHE A 8 -13.78 7.15 -9.07
CA PHE A 8 -12.76 7.75 -8.22
C PHE A 8 -12.92 9.27 -8.21
N ALA A 9 -12.86 9.87 -7.02
CA ALA A 9 -12.96 11.32 -6.86
C ALA A 9 -11.60 11.90 -6.46
N ALA A 10 -11.25 13.06 -7.02
CA ALA A 10 -10.07 13.80 -6.59
C ALA A 10 -10.25 14.27 -5.15
N GLU A 11 -9.15 14.48 -4.44
CA GLU A 11 -9.02 14.86 -3.03
C GLU A 11 -9.51 13.78 -2.04
N GLU A 12 -10.10 12.70 -2.53
CA GLU A 12 -10.54 11.58 -1.68
C GLU A 12 -9.41 10.59 -1.41
N HIS A 13 -9.52 9.90 -0.26
CA HIS A 13 -8.55 8.94 0.22
C HIS A 13 -9.01 7.52 -0.08
N TYR A 14 -8.06 6.68 -0.52
CA TYR A 14 -8.36 5.29 -0.85
C TYR A 14 -7.31 4.35 -0.24
N HIS A 15 -7.81 3.26 0.35
CA HIS A 15 -7.00 2.08 0.60
C HIS A 15 -7.00 1.20 -0.65
N VAL A 16 -5.84 1.06 -1.25
CA VAL A 16 -5.64 0.30 -2.49
C VAL A 16 -4.81 -0.94 -2.18
N PHE A 17 -5.30 -2.10 -2.60
CA PHE A 17 -4.60 -3.35 -2.37
C PHE A 17 -4.89 -4.39 -3.45
N ASN A 18 -4.02 -5.39 -3.56
CA ASN A 18 -4.25 -6.58 -4.36
C ASN A 18 -3.41 -7.73 -3.81
N ARG A 19 -3.79 -8.96 -4.14
CA ARG A 19 -3.14 -10.17 -3.69
C ARG A 19 -2.79 -11.06 -4.87
N GLY A 20 -1.75 -11.86 -4.73
CA GLY A 20 -1.36 -12.87 -5.69
C GLY A 20 -2.46 -13.89 -5.95
N ASN A 21 -2.55 -14.36 -7.20
CA ASN A 21 -3.48 -15.41 -7.56
C ASN A 21 -3.21 -16.65 -6.70
N ASN A 22 -4.27 -17.28 -6.17
CA ASN A 22 -4.18 -18.40 -5.23
C ASN A 22 -3.30 -18.10 -4.00
N ARG A 23 -3.22 -16.84 -3.56
CA ARG A 23 -2.36 -16.37 -2.45
C ARG A 23 -0.86 -16.61 -2.68
N GLN A 24 -0.44 -16.87 -3.92
CA GLN A 24 0.97 -17.05 -4.27
C GLN A 24 1.77 -15.77 -4.08
N ASP A 25 3.06 -15.93 -3.84
CA ASP A 25 3.98 -14.81 -3.77
C ASP A 25 4.06 -14.08 -5.12
N VAL A 26 3.95 -12.78 -5.05
CA VAL A 26 4.04 -11.85 -6.18
C VAL A 26 5.31 -11.01 -6.12
N ILE A 27 6.02 -11.03 -4.98
CA ILE A 27 7.30 -10.39 -4.76
C ILE A 27 8.24 -11.47 -4.18
N LEU A 28 9.20 -11.92 -4.97
CA LEU A 28 9.99 -13.12 -4.68
C LEU A 28 11.35 -12.80 -4.04
N GLU A 29 11.91 -11.64 -4.33
CA GLU A 29 13.23 -11.22 -3.87
C GLU A 29 13.36 -9.69 -3.76
N GLY A 30 14.43 -9.20 -3.17
CA GLY A 30 14.67 -7.78 -2.92
C GLY A 30 14.53 -6.88 -4.16
N ASP A 31 15.02 -7.31 -5.30
CA ASP A 31 14.92 -6.56 -6.57
C ASP A 31 13.48 -6.36 -7.01
N ASN A 32 12.60 -7.31 -6.72
CA ASN A 32 11.18 -7.19 -7.07
C ASN A 32 10.48 -6.14 -6.21
N TYR A 33 10.81 -6.02 -4.92
CA TYR A 33 10.34 -4.93 -4.07
C TYR A 33 10.79 -3.57 -4.60
N LEU A 34 12.06 -3.45 -4.94
CA LEU A 34 12.61 -2.21 -5.51
C LEU A 34 11.98 -1.85 -6.85
N LEU A 35 11.74 -2.85 -7.71
CA LEU A 35 11.03 -2.64 -8.98
C LEU A 35 9.61 -2.13 -8.72
N PHE A 36 8.88 -2.75 -7.79
CA PHE A 36 7.51 -2.33 -7.47
C PHE A 36 7.47 -0.87 -6.98
N LEU A 37 8.38 -0.49 -6.07
CA LEU A 37 8.50 0.89 -5.58
C LEU A 37 8.85 1.88 -6.69
N ARG A 38 9.75 1.51 -7.63
CA ARG A 38 10.06 2.33 -8.81
C ARG A 38 8.83 2.53 -9.70
N LEU A 39 8.01 1.51 -9.87
CA LEU A 39 6.79 1.60 -10.67
C LEU A 39 5.71 2.45 -9.98
N ILE A 40 5.55 2.34 -8.66
CA ILE A 40 4.71 3.27 -7.87
C ILE A 40 5.17 4.70 -8.12
N ARG A 41 6.47 4.97 -8.00
CA ARG A 41 7.02 6.31 -8.26
C ARG A 41 6.71 6.79 -9.66
N LYS A 42 6.93 5.96 -10.67
CA LYS A 42 6.75 6.34 -12.09
C LYS A 42 5.29 6.62 -12.42
N TYR A 43 4.39 5.71 -12.06
CA TYR A 43 3.02 5.73 -12.56
C TYR A 43 2.02 6.43 -11.65
N LEU A 44 2.30 6.52 -10.35
CA LEU A 44 1.36 7.08 -9.37
C LEU A 44 1.83 8.43 -8.84
N VAL A 45 2.99 8.48 -8.19
CA VAL A 45 3.47 9.69 -7.51
C VAL A 45 4.08 10.68 -8.51
N GLY A 46 5.02 10.24 -9.34
CA GLY A 46 5.74 11.10 -10.30
C GLY A 46 4.87 11.58 -11.45
N SER A 47 3.77 10.89 -11.76
CA SER A 47 2.76 11.37 -12.70
C SER A 47 1.78 12.39 -12.10
N GLY A 48 1.86 12.64 -10.79
CA GLY A 48 0.96 13.56 -10.09
C GLY A 48 -0.45 13.01 -9.83
N VAL A 49 -0.71 11.72 -10.15
CA VAL A 49 -2.05 11.12 -9.97
C VAL A 49 -2.41 11.00 -8.51
N VAL A 50 -1.44 10.69 -7.63
CA VAL A 50 -1.68 10.51 -6.20
C VAL A 50 -0.63 11.19 -5.33
N ALA A 51 -1.05 11.57 -4.11
CA ALA A 51 -0.17 11.69 -2.95
C ALA A 51 -0.21 10.34 -2.22
N LEU A 52 0.94 9.67 -2.10
CA LEU A 52 1.03 8.41 -1.35
C LEU A 52 1.26 8.72 0.12
N LEU A 53 0.38 8.23 0.99
CA LEU A 53 0.46 8.46 2.43
C LEU A 53 1.23 7.33 3.12
N ALA A 54 0.83 6.08 2.86
CA ALA A 54 1.52 4.92 3.43
C ALA A 54 1.55 3.76 2.45
N TYR A 55 2.53 2.86 2.60
CA TYR A 55 2.56 1.59 1.90
C TYR A 55 3.17 0.47 2.74
N CYS A 56 2.80 -0.75 2.41
CA CYS A 56 3.49 -1.96 2.79
C CYS A 56 3.44 -2.97 1.65
N LEU A 57 4.60 -3.48 1.25
CA LEU A 57 4.74 -4.55 0.27
C LEU A 57 5.03 -5.85 1.01
N MET A 58 4.15 -6.83 0.85
CA MET A 58 4.25 -8.16 1.42
C MET A 58 4.60 -9.16 0.30
N PRO A 59 5.13 -10.35 0.59
CA PRO A 59 5.47 -11.32 -0.45
C PRO A 59 4.31 -11.60 -1.41
N ASN A 60 3.09 -11.78 -0.88
CA ASN A 60 1.93 -12.20 -1.66
C ASN A 60 0.85 -11.13 -1.88
N HIS A 61 1.03 -9.91 -1.35
CA HIS A 61 0.09 -8.80 -1.50
C HIS A 61 0.74 -7.44 -1.23
N TYR A 62 0.02 -6.37 -1.48
CA TYR A 62 0.44 -5.01 -1.12
C TYR A 62 -0.73 -4.17 -0.61
N HIS A 63 -0.39 -3.17 0.20
CA HIS A 63 -1.30 -2.14 0.68
C HIS A 63 -0.72 -0.76 0.37
N LEU A 64 -1.57 0.14 -0.16
CA LEU A 64 -1.27 1.55 -0.38
C LEU A 64 -2.40 2.38 0.23
N LEU A 65 -2.07 3.35 1.06
CA LEU A 65 -2.99 4.42 1.43
C LEU A 65 -2.60 5.65 0.63
N LEU A 66 -3.53 6.21 -0.12
CA LEU A 66 -3.28 7.32 -1.01
C LEU A 66 -4.44 8.32 -1.05
N ARG A 67 -4.12 9.57 -1.32
CA ARG A 67 -5.08 10.61 -1.72
C ARG A 67 -4.99 10.79 -3.23
N LEU A 68 -6.12 10.85 -3.89
CA LEU A 68 -6.17 11.14 -5.33
C LEU A 68 -6.03 12.64 -5.57
N ASN A 69 -5.17 13.02 -6.48
CA ASN A 69 -5.08 14.40 -6.99
C ASN A 69 -5.94 14.59 -8.24
N ILE A 70 -6.17 13.50 -9.00
CA ILE A 70 -7.01 13.50 -10.21
C ILE A 70 -7.86 12.22 -10.28
N HIS A 71 -8.95 12.23 -11.04
CA HIS A 71 -9.96 11.15 -11.08
C HIS A 71 -9.53 9.84 -11.78
N ASP A 72 -8.26 9.65 -12.14
CA ASP A 72 -7.80 8.53 -12.99
C ASP A 72 -6.86 7.54 -12.27
N LEU A 73 -7.27 7.04 -11.12
CA LEU A 73 -6.52 5.98 -10.43
C LEU A 73 -6.40 4.70 -11.28
N ALA A 74 -7.46 4.35 -12.02
CA ALA A 74 -7.47 3.13 -12.81
C ALA A 74 -6.47 3.20 -13.99
N GLY A 75 -6.42 4.35 -14.67
CA GLY A 75 -5.48 4.60 -15.77
C GLY A 75 -4.02 4.57 -15.33
N ALA A 76 -3.72 4.93 -14.09
CA ALA A 76 -2.37 4.85 -13.54
C ALA A 76 -2.01 3.46 -12.99
N MET A 77 -2.92 2.82 -12.26
CA MET A 77 -2.69 1.51 -11.65
C MET A 77 -2.56 0.39 -12.69
N GLN A 78 -3.36 0.41 -13.75
CA GLN A 78 -3.37 -0.65 -14.76
C GLN A 78 -2.01 -0.80 -15.46
N PRO A 79 -1.40 0.25 -16.06
CA PRO A 79 -0.09 0.13 -16.69
C PRO A 79 1.02 -0.17 -15.66
N MET A 80 0.92 0.31 -14.43
CA MET A 80 1.85 -0.02 -13.36
C MET A 80 1.88 -1.53 -13.09
N LEU A 81 0.72 -2.13 -12.82
CA LEU A 81 0.62 -3.57 -12.52
C LEU A 81 0.95 -4.44 -13.72
N LEU A 82 0.60 -4.00 -14.95
CA LEU A 82 0.96 -4.69 -16.17
C LEU A 82 2.48 -4.69 -16.39
N SER A 83 3.15 -3.56 -16.17
CA SER A 83 4.60 -3.44 -16.27
C SER A 83 5.30 -4.35 -15.27
N TYR A 84 4.81 -4.39 -14.03
CA TYR A 84 5.31 -5.28 -13.00
C TYR A 84 5.14 -6.76 -13.38
N THR A 85 3.92 -7.15 -13.76
CA THR A 85 3.60 -8.54 -14.16
C THR A 85 4.46 -9.01 -15.32
N LYS A 86 4.61 -8.18 -16.37
CA LYS A 86 5.48 -8.51 -17.52
C LYS A 86 6.93 -8.73 -17.10
N SER A 87 7.45 -7.86 -16.24
CA SER A 87 8.84 -7.95 -15.75
C SER A 87 9.07 -9.24 -14.98
N LEU A 88 8.16 -9.61 -14.08
CA LEU A 88 8.25 -10.87 -13.33
C LEU A 88 8.11 -12.08 -14.24
N ASN A 89 7.09 -12.09 -15.09
CA ASN A 89 6.85 -13.22 -15.99
C ASN A 89 8.08 -13.48 -16.88
N ASN A 90 8.67 -12.42 -17.45
CA ASN A 90 9.89 -12.54 -18.25
C ASN A 90 11.09 -13.06 -17.42
N ARG A 91 11.28 -12.53 -16.20
CA ARG A 91 12.43 -12.91 -15.35
C ARG A 91 12.38 -14.36 -14.90
N TYR A 92 11.17 -14.87 -14.57
CA TYR A 92 10.98 -16.18 -13.97
C TYR A 92 10.35 -17.23 -14.90
N GLY A 93 10.28 -16.94 -16.21
CA GLY A 93 9.68 -17.86 -17.19
C GLY A 93 8.21 -18.18 -16.94
N ARG A 94 7.46 -17.24 -16.34
CA ARG A 94 6.04 -17.42 -15.98
C ARG A 94 5.13 -16.92 -17.09
N THR A 95 3.91 -17.43 -17.09
CA THR A 95 2.82 -16.98 -17.98
C THR A 95 1.56 -16.70 -17.17
N GLY A 96 0.65 -15.90 -17.72
CA GLY A 96 -0.65 -15.62 -17.13
C GLY A 96 -0.65 -14.49 -16.09
N SER A 97 -1.75 -14.42 -15.34
CA SER A 97 -2.00 -13.38 -14.34
C SER A 97 -1.19 -13.62 -13.08
N LEU A 98 -0.54 -12.56 -12.60
CA LEU A 98 0.18 -12.56 -11.31
C LEU A 98 -0.79 -12.32 -10.14
N PHE A 99 -1.74 -11.41 -10.31
CA PHE A 99 -2.67 -10.98 -9.27
C PHE A 99 -4.05 -11.63 -9.44
N GLN A 100 -4.76 -11.75 -8.31
CA GLN A 100 -6.13 -12.26 -8.25
C GLN A 100 -7.14 -11.22 -8.79
N GLY A 101 -7.09 -10.97 -10.09
CA GLY A 101 -7.95 -10.00 -10.75
C GLY A 101 -7.49 -8.55 -10.59
N ARG A 102 -8.45 -7.61 -10.68
CA ARG A 102 -8.18 -6.17 -10.58
C ARG A 102 -7.84 -5.77 -9.15
N PHE A 103 -7.02 -4.72 -8.97
CA PHE A 103 -6.81 -4.13 -7.66
C PHE A 103 -8.13 -3.70 -7.02
N LYS A 104 -8.20 -3.81 -5.71
CA LYS A 104 -9.30 -3.27 -4.92
C LYS A 104 -8.93 -1.87 -4.44
N ALA A 105 -9.94 -1.00 -4.33
CA ALA A 105 -9.80 0.33 -3.77
C ALA A 105 -11.04 0.64 -2.95
N VAL A 106 -10.86 0.93 -1.69
CA VAL A 106 -11.92 1.24 -0.73
C VAL A 106 -11.78 2.72 -0.35
N LEU A 107 -12.88 3.48 -0.43
CA LEU A 107 -12.92 4.88 -0.02
C LEU A 107 -12.76 4.97 1.50
N VAL A 108 -11.92 5.89 1.97
CA VAL A 108 -11.65 6.13 3.40
C VAL A 108 -12.15 7.53 3.74
N GLU A 109 -13.41 7.62 4.14
CA GLU A 109 -14.12 8.89 4.29
C GLU A 109 -13.69 9.70 5.53
N ARG A 110 -13.22 9.03 6.61
CA ARG A 110 -12.95 9.68 7.89
C ARG A 110 -11.45 9.79 8.14
N GLU A 111 -11.02 10.97 8.55
CA GLU A 111 -9.61 11.22 8.92
C GLU A 111 -9.09 10.28 10.01
N ALA A 112 -9.89 10.00 11.04
CA ALA A 112 -9.53 9.06 12.08
C ALA A 112 -9.17 7.67 11.50
N HIS A 113 -9.86 7.24 10.43
CA HIS A 113 -9.58 5.96 9.77
C HIS A 113 -8.25 5.96 9.03
N TRP A 114 -7.76 7.10 8.51
CA TRP A 114 -6.45 7.15 7.86
C TRP A 114 -5.34 6.78 8.84
N ARG A 115 -5.41 7.31 10.07
CA ARG A 115 -4.44 7.02 11.15
C ARG A 115 -4.44 5.54 11.51
N TYR A 116 -5.60 4.96 11.78
CA TYR A 116 -5.71 3.53 12.06
C TYR A 116 -5.23 2.68 10.90
N LEU A 117 -5.53 3.09 9.67
CA LEU A 117 -5.13 2.38 8.48
C LEU A 117 -3.62 2.44 8.24
N THR A 118 -2.93 3.57 8.57
CA THR A 118 -1.46 3.59 8.52
C THR A 118 -0.85 2.61 9.50
N ALA A 119 -1.38 2.52 10.73
CA ALA A 119 -0.91 1.54 11.72
C ALA A 119 -1.14 0.10 11.24
N TYR A 120 -2.32 -0.20 10.74
CA TYR A 120 -2.63 -1.50 10.13
C TYR A 120 -1.64 -1.86 9.01
N ILE A 121 -1.44 -0.95 8.05
CA ILE A 121 -0.53 -1.15 6.92
C ILE A 121 0.90 -1.43 7.41
N HIS A 122 1.37 -0.68 8.40
CA HIS A 122 2.74 -0.83 8.90
C HIS A 122 2.92 -2.06 9.80
N ARG A 123 1.86 -2.55 10.45
CA ARG A 123 1.90 -3.78 11.28
C ARG A 123 1.74 -5.06 10.48
N ASN A 124 1.26 -5.00 9.24
CA ASN A 124 1.02 -6.19 8.41
C ASN A 124 2.17 -7.21 8.44
N PRO A 125 3.46 -6.83 8.32
CA PRO A 125 4.56 -7.79 8.36
C PRO A 125 4.72 -8.48 9.73
N VAL A 126 4.36 -7.80 10.82
CA VAL A 126 4.41 -8.35 12.17
C VAL A 126 3.26 -9.34 12.38
N GLU A 127 2.05 -8.94 12.01
CA GLU A 127 0.86 -9.79 12.09
C GLU A 127 0.98 -11.06 11.23
N ALA A 128 1.69 -10.96 10.09
CA ALA A 128 2.00 -12.10 9.22
C ALA A 128 3.21 -12.92 9.69
N GLY A 129 3.87 -12.58 10.81
CA GLY A 129 5.04 -13.29 11.32
C GLY A 129 6.31 -13.13 10.48
N LEU A 130 6.34 -12.16 9.55
CA LEU A 130 7.48 -11.92 8.66
C LEU A 130 8.56 -11.02 9.27
N ALA A 131 8.20 -10.25 10.31
CA ALA A 131 9.13 -9.37 11.01
C ALA A 131 8.83 -9.34 12.51
N ARG A 132 9.88 -9.17 13.33
CA ARG A 132 9.74 -9.06 14.78
C ARG A 132 9.16 -7.70 15.22
N SER A 133 9.30 -6.68 14.40
CA SER A 133 8.74 -5.34 14.61
C SER A 133 8.47 -4.68 13.26
N ALA A 134 7.55 -3.70 13.23
CA ALA A 134 7.25 -2.94 12.02
C ALA A 134 8.49 -2.23 11.46
N GLN A 135 9.40 -1.75 12.32
CA GLN A 135 10.66 -1.13 11.93
C GLN A 135 11.62 -2.10 11.23
N ALA A 136 11.56 -3.40 11.55
CA ALA A 136 12.45 -4.40 10.96
C ALA A 136 12.09 -4.71 9.49
N TRP A 137 10.86 -4.40 9.05
CA TRP A 137 10.44 -4.64 7.67
C TRP A 137 10.86 -3.49 6.74
N PRO A 138 11.79 -3.70 5.79
CA PRO A 138 12.35 -2.61 4.97
C PRO A 138 11.40 -2.14 3.86
N TYR A 139 10.39 -2.92 3.52
CA TYR A 139 9.50 -2.69 2.38
C TYR A 139 8.15 -2.09 2.77
N SER A 140 8.14 -1.30 3.86
CA SER A 140 7.05 -0.43 4.26
C SER A 140 7.52 1.00 4.44
N SER A 141 6.57 1.94 4.49
CA SER A 141 6.84 3.35 4.78
C SER A 141 6.97 3.66 6.28
N TYR A 142 7.00 2.68 7.15
CA TYR A 142 7.09 2.91 8.60
C TYR A 142 8.33 3.71 9.01
N ARG A 143 9.47 3.43 8.36
CA ARG A 143 10.74 4.13 8.67
C ARG A 143 10.72 5.60 8.30
N GLU A 144 9.95 6.01 7.28
CA GLU A 144 9.75 7.43 6.94
C GLU A 144 8.95 8.15 8.03
N TYR A 145 7.93 7.52 8.60
CA TYR A 145 7.16 8.06 9.73
C TYR A 145 7.99 8.24 11.00
N LEU A 146 9.00 7.40 11.17
CA LEU A 146 9.93 7.49 12.30
C LEU A 146 11.14 8.42 12.03
N GLY A 147 11.23 9.04 10.85
CA GLY A 147 12.39 9.85 10.46
C GLY A 147 13.68 9.04 10.27
N LEU A 148 13.60 7.70 10.22
CA LEU A 148 14.74 6.80 10.07
C LEU A 148 15.15 6.56 8.61
N ARG A 149 14.31 6.97 7.67
CA ARG A 149 14.59 6.93 6.24
C ARG A 149 14.06 8.20 5.60
N GLN A 150 14.95 8.92 4.91
CA GLN A 150 14.55 10.06 4.10
C GLN A 150 14.09 9.55 2.74
N GLY A 151 12.79 9.52 2.51
CA GLY A 151 12.16 9.10 1.27
C GLY A 151 11.36 10.23 0.64
N THR A 152 11.23 10.19 -0.68
CA THR A 152 10.39 11.13 -1.44
C THR A 152 9.17 10.45 -2.06
N LEU A 153 8.88 9.22 -1.64
CA LEU A 153 7.77 8.44 -2.18
C LEU A 153 6.48 8.69 -1.41
N VAL A 154 6.55 8.81 -0.10
CA VAL A 154 5.41 9.06 0.78
C VAL A 154 5.41 10.47 1.36
N GLN A 155 4.25 10.93 1.75
CA GLN A 155 4.01 12.20 2.44
C GLN A 155 3.36 11.92 3.81
N PRO A 156 4.14 11.53 4.84
CA PRO A 156 3.61 11.12 6.14
C PRO A 156 2.76 12.20 6.82
N HIS A 157 3.13 13.48 6.65
CA HIS A 157 2.43 14.63 7.23
C HIS A 157 0.96 14.76 6.79
N LEU A 158 0.58 14.14 5.68
CA LEU A 158 -0.83 14.11 5.24
C LEU A 158 -1.69 13.11 6.03
N ALA A 159 -1.08 12.22 6.80
CA ALA A 159 -1.80 11.21 7.58
C ALA A 159 -1.45 11.22 9.07
N TRP A 160 -0.38 11.92 9.47
CA TRP A 160 0.08 11.99 10.84
C TRP A 160 0.76 13.33 11.14
N GLU A 161 0.26 14.05 12.15
CA GLU A 161 0.78 15.36 12.58
C GLU A 161 1.65 15.28 13.82
N GLY A 162 1.68 14.14 14.51
CA GLY A 162 2.48 13.95 15.73
C GLY A 162 3.94 13.67 15.47
N THR A 163 4.71 13.58 16.55
CA THR A 163 6.13 13.24 16.52
C THR A 163 6.38 11.78 16.10
N PRO A 164 7.58 11.44 15.63
CA PRO A 164 7.97 10.06 15.34
C PRO A 164 7.77 9.09 16.52
N ASN A 165 8.01 9.57 17.76
CA ASN A 165 7.84 8.73 18.95
C ASN A 165 6.37 8.46 19.27
N GLU A 166 5.50 9.46 19.12
CA GLU A 166 4.05 9.28 19.25
C GLU A 166 3.50 8.32 18.19
N TYR A 167 4.01 8.44 16.96
CA TYR A 167 3.64 7.50 15.91
C TYR A 167 4.04 6.06 16.24
N ARG A 168 5.26 5.88 16.77
CA ARG A 168 5.73 4.56 17.23
C ARG A 168 4.79 3.99 18.28
N GLN A 169 4.49 4.75 19.32
CA GLN A 169 3.59 4.33 20.40
C GLN A 169 2.20 3.98 19.87
N PHE A 170 1.69 4.79 18.93
CA PHE A 170 0.41 4.54 18.29
C PHE A 170 0.40 3.20 17.52
N VAL A 171 1.43 2.93 16.71
CA VAL A 171 1.54 1.68 15.93
C VAL A 171 1.77 0.47 16.85
N GLU A 172 2.60 0.59 17.88
CA GLU A 172 2.86 -0.49 18.84
C GLU A 172 1.63 -0.79 19.71
N GLY A 173 0.85 0.22 20.06
CA GLY A 173 -0.42 0.08 20.79
C GLY A 173 -1.62 -0.31 19.93
N PHE A 174 -1.47 -0.40 18.61
CA PHE A 174 -2.55 -0.78 17.72
C PHE A 174 -2.91 -2.26 17.90
N GLY A 175 -4.08 -2.52 18.44
CA GLY A 175 -4.60 -3.85 18.73
C GLY A 175 -6.02 -4.03 18.21
N ALA A 176 -6.76 -4.99 18.78
CA ALA A 176 -8.11 -5.36 18.35
C ALA A 176 -9.09 -4.17 18.29
N ALA A 177 -9.00 -3.22 19.23
CA ALA A 177 -9.82 -2.01 19.21
C ALA A 177 -9.56 -1.12 17.98
N GLY A 178 -8.29 -0.96 17.58
CA GLY A 178 -7.92 -0.22 16.38
C GLY A 178 -8.34 -0.94 15.10
N GLN A 179 -8.20 -2.26 15.07
CA GLN A 179 -8.67 -3.08 13.95
C GLN A 179 -10.18 -2.97 13.75
N GLY A 180 -10.97 -3.00 14.80
CA GLY A 180 -12.42 -2.83 14.73
C GLY A 180 -12.87 -1.52 14.09
N GLN A 181 -12.07 -0.45 14.17
CA GLN A 181 -12.37 0.84 13.53
C GLN A 181 -12.27 0.80 11.99
N ILE A 182 -11.50 -0.12 11.45
CA ILE A 182 -11.17 -0.18 10.02
C ILE A 182 -11.50 -1.53 9.37
N GLU A 183 -12.20 -2.42 10.06
CA GLU A 183 -12.51 -3.77 9.57
C GLU A 183 -13.13 -3.75 8.15
N HIS A 184 -14.03 -2.80 7.89
CA HIS A 184 -14.67 -2.60 6.59
C HIS A 184 -13.73 -2.04 5.49
N LEU A 185 -12.54 -1.59 5.85
CA LEU A 185 -11.56 -0.99 4.94
C LEU A 185 -10.42 -1.93 4.57
N VAL A 186 -10.27 -3.07 5.26
CA VAL A 186 -9.12 -3.95 5.11
C VAL A 186 -9.44 -5.19 4.27
N MET A 187 -8.40 -5.91 3.93
CA MET A 187 -8.51 -7.16 3.18
C MET A 187 -8.74 -8.32 4.15
N GLU A 188 -9.76 -9.11 3.90
CA GLU A 188 -9.98 -10.42 4.52
C GLU A 188 -9.06 -11.51 3.95
#